data_00c9889d60ea5bc3df735b93670684ee
#
_entry.id   00c9889d60ea5bc3df735b93670684ee
#
_cell.length_a   1.000
_cell.length_b   1.000
_cell.length_c   1.000
_cell.angle_alpha   90.00
_cell.angle_beta   90.00
_cell.angle_gamma   90.00
#
_symmetry.space_group_name_H-M   'P 1'
#
loop_
_entity.id
_entity.type
_entity.pdbx_description
1 polymer ?
#
loop_
_entity_poly.entity_id
_entity_poly.type
_entity_poly.pdbx_seq_one_letter_code
_entity_poly.pdbx_strand_id
1 'polypeptide(L)'
;MPAGSRIRANIDTVFTKLSIDFQTIGNDVEPTFSRCLANLREAIGVEAAFIALVSADGKRITRVHSDRAVFATFNPEVLKGESLEGFGWLRGRLDQQRLVDITDTGSAEFLALPEGRRLHKLKIGCLLGAGFRTRGKLRGLLAVAGGQRRNAWDVDHGLLLKLLATSLASGLERLDLERELHEVKERDELAMFGANDGVWDFDMRSNTLYLSPRWKAMLGYGPDDLCNSAPDWRRLVHPDDLARVQGQIRDHLEGKTEIFESVHRMRHCNGEWRWVLSRAKAREDATGRTRRLVGVELDITDRKLYEEALFREKESAQITLQSIGDGVITTDAEGYVEYVNPVAEELTGWRLDDATSRHIDEIFRSFHEETCEPLDNPMSMAIRRARAIKSVRPTLLIRRDGNELYIENTASPIRDGGGKVTGGVLVFHDVS
;
A
#
# COMPACT_ATOMS: atom_id res chain seq x y z
N MET A 1 54.93 -15.01 38.29
CA MET A 1 53.70 -15.38 37.52
C MET A 1 54.14 -16.15 36.30
N PRO A 2 53.71 -17.40 36.06
CA PRO A 2 54.16 -18.17 34.90
C PRO A 2 53.60 -17.58 33.60
N ALA A 3 54.38 -17.59 32.54
CA ALA A 3 54.09 -17.01 31.24
C ALA A 3 52.71 -17.43 30.63
N GLY A 4 52.21 -18.62 30.99
CA GLY A 4 50.92 -19.12 30.59
C GLY A 4 49.69 -18.35 31.12
N SER A 5 49.79 -17.68 32.29
CA SER A 5 48.69 -16.89 32.85
C SER A 5 48.51 -15.53 32.19
N ARG A 6 49.60 -14.93 31.70
CA ARG A 6 49.55 -13.68 30.91
C ARG A 6 48.98 -13.87 29.51
N ILE A 7 49.27 -15.01 28.91
CA ILE A 7 48.72 -15.35 27.57
C ILE A 7 47.23 -15.60 27.65
N ARG A 8 46.72 -16.32 28.68
CA ARG A 8 45.29 -16.54 28.91
C ARG A 8 44.52 -15.23 29.18
N ALA A 9 45.03 -14.35 30.05
CA ALA A 9 44.40 -13.08 30.35
C ALA A 9 44.33 -12.14 29.10
N ASN A 10 45.29 -12.23 28.20
CA ASN A 10 45.25 -11.46 26.95
C ASN A 10 44.26 -12.00 25.95
N ILE A 11 44.10 -13.32 25.87
CA ILE A 11 43.09 -13.99 25.04
C ILE A 11 41.68 -13.63 25.49
N ASP A 12 41.39 -13.72 26.79
CA ASP A 12 40.04 -13.40 27.31
C ASP A 12 39.63 -11.93 27.04
N THR A 13 40.57 -10.99 27.14
CA THR A 13 40.33 -9.58 26.86
C THR A 13 40.05 -9.34 25.38
N VAL A 14 40.80 -9.97 24.49
CA VAL A 14 40.60 -9.87 23.03
C VAL A 14 39.25 -10.47 22.64
N PHE A 15 38.89 -11.61 23.23
CA PHE A 15 37.61 -12.27 22.93
C PHE A 15 36.39 -11.49 23.44
N THR A 16 36.46 -10.93 24.62
CA THR A 16 35.38 -10.06 25.14
C THR A 16 35.15 -8.88 24.20
N LYS A 17 36.20 -8.24 23.72
CA LYS A 17 36.11 -7.15 22.77
C LYS A 17 35.54 -7.60 21.43
N LEU A 18 36.00 -8.72 20.87
CA LEU A 18 35.48 -9.28 19.63
C LEU A 18 33.99 -9.67 19.73
N SER A 19 33.59 -10.22 20.87
CA SER A 19 32.18 -10.56 21.14
C SER A 19 31.28 -9.32 21.12
N ILE A 20 31.73 -8.22 21.74
CA ILE A 20 31.02 -6.96 21.74
C ILE A 20 30.99 -6.37 20.32
N ASP A 21 32.12 -6.34 19.62
CA ASP A 21 32.20 -5.82 18.25
C ASP A 21 31.25 -6.59 17.31
N PHE A 22 31.12 -7.90 17.46
CA PHE A 22 30.16 -8.70 16.68
C PHE A 22 28.70 -8.46 17.07
N GLN A 23 28.41 -8.24 18.34
CA GLN A 23 27.05 -7.92 18.79
C GLN A 23 26.61 -6.51 18.38
N THR A 24 27.54 -5.57 18.25
CA THR A 24 27.29 -4.16 17.92
C THR A 24 27.58 -3.81 16.46
N ILE A 25 27.54 -4.79 15.56
CA ILE A 25 27.73 -4.59 14.12
C ILE A 25 26.77 -3.53 13.58
N GLY A 26 27.32 -2.52 12.88
CA GLY A 26 26.52 -1.50 12.18
C GLY A 26 26.13 -1.90 10.76
N ASN A 27 25.45 -1.02 10.05
CA ASN A 27 25.00 -1.26 8.67
C ASN A 27 26.16 -1.55 7.69
N ASP A 28 27.33 -0.93 7.88
CA ASP A 28 28.56 -1.29 7.17
C ASP A 28 29.31 -2.36 7.96
N VAL A 29 29.11 -3.61 7.58
CA VAL A 29 29.68 -4.78 8.27
C VAL A 29 31.17 -4.99 7.95
N GLU A 30 31.64 -4.51 6.79
CA GLU A 30 32.96 -4.85 6.25
C GLU A 30 34.13 -4.38 7.12
N PRO A 31 34.18 -3.11 7.59
CA PRO A 31 35.28 -2.65 8.47
C PRO A 31 35.33 -3.41 9.79
N THR A 32 34.15 -3.71 10.36
CA THR A 32 34.05 -4.45 11.62
C THR A 32 34.52 -5.88 11.45
N PHE A 33 34.08 -6.56 10.40
CA PHE A 33 34.51 -7.93 10.12
C PHE A 33 36.02 -8.01 9.87
N SER A 34 36.57 -7.14 9.01
CA SER A 34 38.01 -7.13 8.71
C SER A 34 38.84 -6.94 9.98
N ARG A 35 38.47 -6.01 10.86
CA ARG A 35 39.16 -5.76 12.13
C ARG A 35 39.05 -6.95 13.08
N CYS A 36 37.84 -7.50 13.24
CA CYS A 36 37.59 -8.64 14.13
C CYS A 36 38.35 -9.88 13.67
N LEU A 37 38.32 -10.15 12.36
CA LEU A 37 39.00 -11.31 11.77
C LEU A 37 40.54 -11.19 11.86
N ALA A 38 41.08 -9.99 11.68
CA ALA A 38 42.53 -9.75 11.89
C ALA A 38 42.96 -10.04 13.35
N ASN A 39 42.20 -9.51 14.31
CA ASN A 39 42.46 -9.76 15.73
C ASN A 39 42.30 -11.25 16.12
N LEU A 40 41.29 -11.93 15.54
CA LEU A 40 41.09 -13.37 15.74
C LEU A 40 42.23 -14.20 15.19
N ARG A 41 42.70 -13.87 13.97
CA ARG A 41 43.84 -14.52 13.32
C ARG A 41 45.12 -14.40 14.15
N GLU A 42 45.39 -13.20 14.65
CA GLU A 42 46.58 -12.95 15.49
C GLU A 42 46.51 -13.67 16.83
N ALA A 43 45.32 -13.64 17.50
CA ALA A 43 45.14 -14.28 18.80
C ALA A 43 45.30 -15.80 18.76
N ILE A 44 44.86 -16.47 17.68
CA ILE A 44 44.98 -17.91 17.50
C ILE A 44 46.30 -18.33 16.85
N GLY A 45 47.02 -17.41 16.22
CA GLY A 45 48.29 -17.68 15.51
C GLY A 45 48.08 -18.57 14.29
N VAL A 46 47.22 -18.16 13.39
CA VAL A 46 46.85 -18.85 12.13
C VAL A 46 47.13 -17.94 10.92
N GLU A 47 47.08 -18.53 9.72
CA GLU A 47 47.31 -17.76 8.49
C GLU A 47 46.07 -16.96 8.05
N ALA A 48 44.86 -17.48 8.31
CA ALA A 48 43.60 -16.82 7.91
C ALA A 48 42.53 -16.96 8.95
N ALA A 49 41.70 -15.92 9.09
CA ALA A 49 40.38 -15.96 9.75
C ALA A 49 39.33 -15.42 8.77
N PHE A 50 38.17 -16.06 8.72
CA PHE A 50 37.16 -15.68 7.77
C PHE A 50 35.74 -16.00 8.24
N ILE A 51 34.75 -15.29 7.70
CA ILE A 51 33.33 -15.57 7.82
C ILE A 51 32.82 -15.96 6.45
N ALA A 52 32.29 -17.18 6.31
CA ALA A 52 31.61 -17.62 5.12
C ALA A 52 30.09 -17.60 5.34
N LEU A 53 29.38 -16.75 4.61
CA LEU A 53 27.92 -16.65 4.65
C LEU A 53 27.32 -17.63 3.63
N VAL A 54 26.26 -18.31 4.02
CA VAL A 54 25.53 -19.23 3.13
C VAL A 54 24.24 -18.63 2.60
N SER A 55 23.76 -19.16 1.49
CA SER A 55 22.48 -18.82 0.89
C SER A 55 21.31 -19.13 1.84
N ALA A 56 20.15 -18.52 1.60
CA ALA A 56 18.95 -18.70 2.44
C ALA A 56 18.48 -20.17 2.51
N ASP A 57 18.77 -20.98 1.48
CA ASP A 57 18.51 -22.42 1.43
C ASP A 57 19.63 -23.26 2.10
N GLY A 58 20.70 -22.62 2.56
CA GLY A 58 21.83 -23.27 3.20
C GLY A 58 22.70 -24.10 2.27
N LYS A 59 22.60 -23.96 0.95
CA LYS A 59 23.24 -24.86 -0.02
C LYS A 59 24.54 -24.35 -0.59
N ARG A 60 24.76 -23.04 -0.62
CA ARG A 60 25.96 -22.42 -1.23
C ARG A 60 26.55 -21.34 -0.37
N ILE A 61 27.87 -21.17 -0.45
CA ILE A 61 28.58 -20.03 0.13
C ILE A 61 28.38 -18.82 -0.80
N THR A 62 27.71 -17.78 -0.32
CA THR A 62 27.38 -16.59 -1.12
C THR A 62 28.40 -15.46 -0.97
N ARG A 63 28.93 -15.31 0.25
CA ARG A 63 29.94 -14.28 0.57
C ARG A 63 30.99 -14.86 1.51
N VAL A 64 32.20 -14.36 1.36
CA VAL A 64 33.31 -14.64 2.26
C VAL A 64 33.89 -13.30 2.69
N HIS A 65 34.01 -13.08 3.97
CA HIS A 65 34.66 -11.94 4.57
C HIS A 65 35.94 -12.45 5.22
N SER A 66 37.08 -11.83 4.93
CA SER A 66 38.34 -12.17 5.51
C SER A 66 39.11 -10.93 5.93
N ASP A 67 40.14 -11.07 6.76
CA ASP A 67 41.08 -9.99 6.98
C ASP A 67 41.86 -9.70 5.68
N ARG A 68 42.26 -8.44 5.48
CA ARG A 68 42.96 -8.01 4.26
C ARG A 68 44.44 -8.38 4.23
N ALA A 69 44.85 -9.34 5.05
CA ALA A 69 46.25 -9.79 5.05
C ALA A 69 46.61 -10.53 3.76
N VAL A 70 47.88 -10.40 3.34
CA VAL A 70 48.40 -11.17 2.21
C VAL A 70 48.56 -12.61 2.66
N PHE A 71 47.73 -13.50 2.13
CA PHE A 71 47.78 -14.92 2.44
C PHE A 71 48.90 -15.58 1.62
N ALA A 72 49.85 -16.17 2.32
CA ALA A 72 50.98 -16.82 1.64
C ALA A 72 50.60 -18.13 0.93
N THR A 73 49.65 -18.88 1.46
CA THR A 73 49.30 -20.22 1.00
C THR A 73 47.85 -20.42 0.63
N PHE A 74 46.91 -19.73 1.29
CA PHE A 74 45.47 -19.89 1.10
C PHE A 74 44.74 -18.54 1.12
N ASN A 75 43.82 -18.34 0.14
CA ASN A 75 42.88 -17.21 0.13
C ASN A 75 41.44 -17.70 0.38
N PRO A 76 40.79 -17.31 1.50
CA PRO A 76 39.43 -17.73 1.81
C PRO A 76 38.39 -17.38 0.75
N GLU A 77 38.57 -16.35 -0.06
CA GLU A 77 37.64 -15.92 -1.09
C GLU A 77 37.37 -16.99 -2.17
N VAL A 78 38.28 -17.97 -2.33
CA VAL A 78 38.07 -19.08 -3.25
C VAL A 78 36.87 -19.97 -2.84
N LEU A 79 36.43 -19.88 -1.59
CA LEU A 79 35.25 -20.58 -1.12
C LEU A 79 33.94 -19.97 -1.59
N LYS A 80 33.96 -18.75 -2.12
CA LYS A 80 32.73 -18.09 -2.64
C LYS A 80 32.20 -18.84 -3.86
N GLY A 81 30.91 -19.15 -3.81
CA GLY A 81 30.22 -19.92 -4.85
C GLY A 81 30.26 -21.46 -4.64
N GLU A 82 31.06 -21.95 -3.69
CA GLU A 82 31.13 -23.38 -3.40
C GLU A 82 29.76 -23.92 -2.90
N SER A 83 29.42 -25.11 -3.40
CA SER A 83 28.23 -25.83 -2.97
C SER A 83 28.49 -26.62 -1.72
N LEU A 84 27.64 -26.50 -0.72
CA LEU A 84 27.65 -27.31 0.49
C LEU A 84 26.92 -28.65 0.33
N GLU A 85 26.22 -28.87 -0.79
CA GLU A 85 25.47 -30.13 -1.04
C GLU A 85 26.43 -31.34 -1.20
N GLY A 86 27.63 -31.11 -1.74
CA GLY A 86 28.68 -32.12 -1.85
C GLY A 86 29.50 -32.33 -0.57
N PHE A 87 29.24 -31.59 0.50
CA PHE A 87 30.01 -31.59 1.76
C PHE A 87 29.16 -32.15 2.91
N GLY A 88 28.79 -33.44 2.82
CA GLY A 88 27.88 -34.09 3.75
C GLY A 88 28.39 -34.12 5.18
N TRP A 89 29.70 -34.44 5.37
CA TRP A 89 30.31 -34.47 6.69
C TRP A 89 30.37 -33.03 7.31
N LEU A 90 30.83 -32.04 6.56
CA LEU A 90 30.90 -30.68 7.01
C LEU A 90 29.51 -30.13 7.38
N ARG A 91 28.55 -30.34 6.50
CA ARG A 91 27.17 -29.93 6.73
C ARG A 91 26.57 -30.60 7.93
N GLY A 92 26.77 -31.90 8.09
CA GLY A 92 26.30 -32.67 9.27
C GLY A 92 26.83 -32.11 10.60
N ARG A 93 28.11 -31.70 10.62
CA ARG A 93 28.68 -31.04 11.81
C ARG A 93 28.08 -29.65 12.07
N LEU A 94 27.89 -28.83 11.03
CA LEU A 94 27.27 -27.52 11.16
C LEU A 94 25.80 -27.60 11.58
N ASP A 95 25.08 -28.59 11.06
CA ASP A 95 23.66 -28.82 11.42
C ASP A 95 23.51 -29.29 12.89
N GLN A 96 24.47 -30.09 13.38
CA GLN A 96 24.52 -30.52 14.78
C GLN A 96 25.17 -29.49 15.71
N GLN A 97 25.51 -28.29 15.23
CA GLN A 97 26.22 -27.24 15.98
C GLN A 97 27.55 -27.71 16.58
N ARG A 98 28.20 -28.69 15.92
CA ARG A 98 29.52 -29.17 16.29
C ARG A 98 30.60 -28.32 15.61
N LEU A 99 31.76 -28.26 16.26
CA LEU A 99 32.93 -27.62 15.63
C LEU A 99 33.37 -28.43 14.41
N VAL A 100 33.77 -27.72 13.38
CA VAL A 100 34.52 -28.25 12.26
C VAL A 100 35.98 -28.22 12.66
N ASP A 101 36.52 -29.35 12.99
CA ASP A 101 37.86 -29.53 13.56
C ASP A 101 38.66 -30.44 12.61
N ILE A 102 39.51 -29.84 11.84
CA ILE A 102 40.35 -30.52 10.83
C ILE A 102 41.82 -30.11 11.11
N THR A 103 42.62 -31.06 11.50
CA THR A 103 44.03 -30.87 11.80
C THR A 103 44.93 -31.11 10.59
N ASP A 104 44.55 -32.01 9.67
CA ASP A 104 45.27 -32.32 8.45
C ASP A 104 44.32 -32.74 7.32
N THR A 105 44.17 -31.90 6.33
CA THR A 105 43.37 -32.19 5.13
C THR A 105 44.04 -33.20 4.21
N GLY A 106 45.35 -33.45 4.36
CA GLY A 106 46.14 -34.40 3.59
C GLY A 106 46.14 -35.81 4.18
N SER A 107 45.52 -36.05 5.33
CA SER A 107 45.41 -37.37 5.90
C SER A 107 44.61 -38.31 5.00
N ALA A 108 45.02 -39.59 4.94
CA ALA A 108 44.33 -40.60 4.11
C ALA A 108 42.84 -40.73 4.44
N GLU A 109 42.50 -40.59 5.71
CA GLU A 109 41.14 -40.66 6.22
C GLU A 109 40.30 -39.49 5.71
N PHE A 110 40.83 -38.25 5.74
CA PHE A 110 40.11 -37.08 5.31
C PHE A 110 40.07 -36.91 3.78
N LEU A 111 41.09 -37.35 3.06
CA LEU A 111 41.11 -37.41 1.58
C LEU A 111 40.11 -38.45 1.01
N ALA A 112 39.67 -39.40 1.81
CA ALA A 112 38.55 -40.30 1.41
C ALA A 112 37.26 -39.52 1.24
N LEU A 113 37.03 -38.40 1.96
CA LEU A 113 35.86 -37.56 1.87
C LEU A 113 35.93 -36.58 0.68
N PRO A 114 34.81 -36.26 0.03
CA PRO A 114 34.77 -35.21 -1.01
C PRO A 114 35.28 -33.89 -0.52
N GLU A 115 34.92 -33.50 0.69
CA GLU A 115 35.34 -32.28 1.38
C GLU A 115 36.87 -32.25 1.56
N GLY A 116 37.46 -33.33 1.99
CA GLY A 116 38.89 -33.42 2.21
C GLY A 116 39.67 -33.18 0.93
N ARG A 117 39.30 -33.83 -0.17
CA ARG A 117 39.90 -33.59 -1.49
C ARG A 117 39.74 -32.16 -1.96
N ARG A 118 38.60 -31.56 -1.70
CA ARG A 118 38.32 -30.17 -2.12
C ARG A 118 39.13 -29.18 -1.31
N LEU A 119 39.13 -29.28 0.02
CA LEU A 119 39.90 -28.39 0.91
C LEU A 119 41.39 -28.53 0.68
N HIS A 120 41.89 -29.77 0.47
CA HIS A 120 43.27 -29.99 0.15
C HIS A 120 43.67 -29.36 -1.19
N LYS A 121 42.84 -29.48 -2.23
CA LYS A 121 43.03 -28.82 -3.52
C LYS A 121 43.09 -27.28 -3.39
N LEU A 122 42.32 -26.74 -2.46
CA LEU A 122 42.31 -25.30 -2.13
C LEU A 122 43.48 -24.87 -1.23
N LYS A 123 44.45 -25.79 -0.97
CA LYS A 123 45.64 -25.57 -0.12
C LYS A 123 45.31 -25.21 1.34
N ILE A 124 44.16 -25.65 1.83
CA ILE A 124 43.83 -25.57 3.25
C ILE A 124 44.46 -26.79 3.91
N GLY A 125 45.46 -26.62 4.77
CA GLY A 125 46.10 -27.72 5.50
C GLY A 125 45.36 -28.10 6.79
N CYS A 126 44.89 -27.09 7.53
CA CYS A 126 44.07 -27.26 8.72
C CYS A 126 42.98 -26.22 8.81
N LEU A 127 41.87 -26.55 9.49
CA LEU A 127 40.73 -25.65 9.65
C LEU A 127 40.03 -25.92 10.99
N LEU A 128 39.71 -24.85 11.71
CA LEU A 128 38.79 -24.88 12.87
C LEU A 128 37.66 -23.90 12.61
N GLY A 129 36.41 -24.35 12.73
CA GLY A 129 35.28 -23.52 12.44
C GLY A 129 34.06 -23.80 13.31
N ALA A 130 33.25 -22.78 13.51
CA ALA A 130 31.97 -22.85 14.20
C ALA A 130 30.85 -22.31 13.29
N GLY A 131 29.83 -23.13 13.04
CA GLY A 131 28.62 -22.69 12.35
C GLY A 131 27.79 -21.75 13.24
N PHE A 132 27.15 -20.76 12.62
CA PHE A 132 26.21 -19.90 13.31
C PHE A 132 24.87 -19.85 12.58
N ARG A 133 23.79 -19.64 13.38
CA ARG A 133 22.42 -19.69 12.91
C ARG A 133 21.70 -18.41 13.28
N THR A 134 20.80 -17.95 12.40
CA THR A 134 19.84 -16.92 12.68
C THR A 134 18.45 -17.48 12.46
N ARG A 135 17.51 -17.22 13.35
CA ARG A 135 16.13 -17.75 13.27
C ARG A 135 16.09 -19.28 13.00
N GLY A 136 17.02 -20.02 13.61
CA GLY A 136 17.07 -21.49 13.48
C GLY A 136 17.69 -22.02 12.20
N LYS A 137 18.00 -21.18 11.19
CA LYS A 137 18.63 -21.59 9.94
C LYS A 137 20.13 -21.34 9.94
N LEU A 138 20.91 -22.23 9.31
CA LEU A 138 22.34 -22.03 9.12
C LEU A 138 22.57 -20.76 8.30
N ARG A 139 23.29 -19.79 8.87
CA ARG A 139 23.60 -18.50 8.23
C ARG A 139 25.04 -18.46 7.71
N GLY A 140 25.93 -19.19 8.35
CA GLY A 140 27.32 -19.21 7.94
C GLY A 140 28.24 -19.98 8.88
N LEU A 141 29.51 -19.81 8.62
CA LEU A 141 30.63 -20.40 9.33
C LEU A 141 31.64 -19.30 9.69
N LEU A 142 32.01 -19.18 10.96
CA LEU A 142 33.17 -18.43 11.40
C LEU A 142 34.32 -19.44 11.53
N ALA A 143 35.43 -19.21 10.83
CA ALA A 143 36.53 -20.18 10.78
C ALA A 143 37.90 -19.50 10.78
N VAL A 144 38.85 -20.28 11.23
CA VAL A 144 40.30 -20.02 11.12
C VAL A 144 40.98 -21.17 10.39
N ALA A 145 41.98 -20.87 9.57
CA ALA A 145 42.65 -21.87 8.74
C ALA A 145 44.13 -21.57 8.59
N GLY A 146 44.87 -22.62 8.23
CA GLY A 146 46.28 -22.55 7.84
C GLY A 146 46.58 -23.47 6.66
N GLY A 147 47.61 -23.15 5.88
CA GLY A 147 48.07 -23.95 4.74
C GLY A 147 48.86 -25.20 5.13
N GLN A 148 49.32 -25.26 6.37
CA GLN A 148 50.06 -26.41 6.88
C GLN A 148 49.19 -27.22 7.88
N ARG A 149 49.52 -28.52 8.01
CA ARG A 149 48.92 -29.35 9.05
C ARG A 149 49.24 -28.85 10.46
N ARG A 150 48.34 -29.09 11.40
CA ARG A 150 48.49 -28.77 12.82
C ARG A 150 48.34 -30.06 13.64
N ASN A 151 49.15 -30.22 14.69
CA ASN A 151 49.11 -31.45 15.50
C ASN A 151 47.81 -31.58 16.27
N ALA A 152 47.27 -30.47 16.80
CA ALA A 152 45.99 -30.41 17.47
C ALA A 152 45.49 -28.95 17.54
N TRP A 153 44.20 -28.77 17.62
CA TRP A 153 43.57 -27.51 18.01
C TRP A 153 43.43 -27.47 19.54
N ASP A 154 43.69 -26.29 20.12
CA ASP A 154 43.42 -26.09 21.53
C ASP A 154 41.90 -26.11 21.78
N VAL A 155 41.50 -26.77 22.87
CA VAL A 155 40.08 -26.85 23.28
C VAL A 155 39.50 -25.44 23.53
N ASP A 156 40.31 -24.55 24.09
CA ASP A 156 39.93 -23.17 24.36
C ASP A 156 39.62 -22.44 23.04
N HIS A 157 40.38 -22.64 21.97
CA HIS A 157 40.13 -22.03 20.65
C HIS A 157 38.76 -22.46 20.06
N GLY A 158 38.38 -23.74 20.23
CA GLY A 158 37.09 -24.24 19.78
C GLY A 158 35.91 -23.59 20.52
N LEU A 159 36.04 -23.48 21.84
CA LEU A 159 35.02 -22.82 22.69
C LEU A 159 34.86 -21.34 22.32
N LEU A 160 35.97 -20.65 22.15
CA LEU A 160 36.02 -19.24 21.79
C LEU A 160 35.36 -18.98 20.42
N LEU A 161 35.68 -19.78 19.41
CA LEU A 161 35.04 -19.69 18.10
C LEU A 161 33.53 -19.90 18.17
N LYS A 162 33.04 -20.83 19.01
CA LYS A 162 31.62 -21.03 19.24
C LYS A 162 30.94 -19.80 19.86
N LEU A 163 31.57 -19.19 20.89
CA LEU A 163 31.05 -18.01 21.52
C LEU A 163 31.00 -16.81 20.57
N LEU A 164 32.08 -16.61 19.79
CA LEU A 164 32.12 -15.55 18.76
C LEU A 164 31.11 -15.79 17.64
N ALA A 165 30.93 -17.03 17.21
CA ALA A 165 29.93 -17.38 16.21
C ALA A 165 28.50 -17.09 16.71
N THR A 166 28.24 -17.31 18.00
CA THR A 166 26.95 -16.97 18.65
C THR A 166 26.76 -15.44 18.71
N SER A 167 27.80 -14.72 19.12
CA SER A 167 27.77 -13.23 19.16
C SER A 167 27.54 -12.63 17.76
N LEU A 168 28.22 -13.17 16.76
CA LEU A 168 28.03 -12.80 15.35
C LEU A 168 26.59 -13.07 14.88
N ALA A 169 26.04 -14.23 15.22
CA ALA A 169 24.66 -14.57 14.88
C ALA A 169 23.67 -13.56 15.47
N SER A 170 23.82 -13.22 16.76
CA SER A 170 22.97 -12.24 17.44
C SER A 170 23.08 -10.84 16.81
N GLY A 171 24.30 -10.41 16.45
CA GLY A 171 24.51 -9.12 15.80
C GLY A 171 23.88 -9.04 14.41
N LEU A 172 24.02 -10.10 13.61
CA LEU A 172 23.40 -10.17 12.28
C LEU A 172 21.87 -10.24 12.36
N GLU A 173 21.34 -10.99 13.33
CA GLU A 173 19.87 -11.09 13.53
C GLU A 173 19.27 -9.74 13.94
N ARG A 174 19.96 -8.98 14.79
CA ARG A 174 19.56 -7.61 15.13
C ARG A 174 19.54 -6.70 13.89
N LEU A 175 20.59 -6.75 13.05
CA LEU A 175 20.63 -5.96 11.82
C LEU A 175 19.53 -6.34 10.83
N ASP A 176 19.24 -7.61 10.67
CA ASP A 176 18.17 -8.09 9.79
C ASP A 176 16.80 -7.57 10.30
N LEU A 177 16.57 -7.60 11.63
CA LEU A 177 15.36 -7.05 12.25
C LEU A 177 15.23 -5.52 12.08
N GLU A 178 16.34 -4.79 12.29
CA GLU A 178 16.36 -3.34 12.09
C GLU A 178 16.05 -2.95 10.65
N ARG A 179 16.58 -3.71 9.66
CA ARG A 179 16.28 -3.51 8.24
C ARG A 179 14.82 -3.83 7.91
N GLU A 180 14.30 -4.96 8.37
CA GLU A 180 12.89 -5.33 8.18
C GLU A 180 11.96 -4.25 8.76
N LEU A 181 12.27 -3.75 9.96
CA LEU A 181 11.50 -2.67 10.59
C LEU A 181 11.57 -1.37 9.77
N HIS A 182 12.75 -1.06 9.24
CA HIS A 182 12.92 0.15 8.40
C HIS A 182 12.14 0.05 7.09
N GLU A 183 12.21 -1.11 6.41
CA GLU A 183 11.45 -1.35 5.17
C GLU A 183 9.94 -1.31 5.38
N VAL A 184 9.45 -1.84 6.52
CA VAL A 184 8.02 -1.74 6.88
C VAL A 184 7.62 -0.30 7.13
N LYS A 185 8.44 0.46 7.88
CA LYS A 185 8.17 1.89 8.13
C LYS A 185 8.17 2.71 6.85
N GLU A 186 9.16 2.53 5.97
CA GLU A 186 9.20 3.21 4.68
C GLU A 186 7.97 2.89 3.83
N ARG A 187 7.57 1.62 3.79
CA ARG A 187 6.38 1.21 3.05
C ARG A 187 5.12 1.85 3.60
N ASP A 188 4.98 1.88 4.93
CA ASP A 188 3.84 2.52 5.60
C ASP A 188 3.84 4.03 5.34
N GLU A 189 5.00 4.71 5.42
CA GLU A 189 5.14 6.14 5.10
C GLU A 189 4.81 6.44 3.64
N LEU A 190 5.28 5.63 2.69
CA LEU A 190 4.96 5.77 1.27
C LEU A 190 3.47 5.52 0.98
N ALA A 191 2.87 4.53 1.64
CA ALA A 191 1.43 4.27 1.51
C ALA A 191 0.59 5.45 2.03
N MET A 192 0.95 6.01 3.18
CA MET A 192 0.31 7.21 3.74
C MET A 192 0.52 8.45 2.87
N PHE A 193 1.72 8.62 2.31
CA PHE A 193 2.02 9.72 1.39
C PHE A 193 1.21 9.62 0.08
N GLY A 194 1.09 8.42 -0.48
CA GLY A 194 0.32 8.16 -1.70
C GLY A 194 -1.18 8.38 -1.53
N ALA A 195 -1.74 8.12 -0.35
CA ALA A 195 -3.14 8.38 -0.02
C ALA A 195 -3.44 9.87 0.23
N ASN A 196 -2.40 10.70 0.46
CA ASN A 196 -2.52 12.14 0.76
C ASN A 196 -3.37 12.46 2.00
N ASP A 197 -3.53 11.47 2.90
CA ASP A 197 -4.39 11.52 4.08
C ASP A 197 -3.67 12.14 5.28
N GLY A 198 -4.40 12.90 6.07
CA GLY A 198 -3.94 13.38 7.37
C GLY A 198 -4.14 12.30 8.44
N VAL A 199 -3.07 11.87 9.11
CA VAL A 199 -3.14 10.90 10.20
C VAL A 199 -3.35 11.61 11.52
N TRP A 200 -4.24 11.07 12.34
CA TRP A 200 -4.45 11.50 13.70
C TRP A 200 -4.54 10.30 14.66
N ASP A 201 -4.19 10.51 15.92
CA ASP A 201 -4.10 9.48 16.92
C ASP A 201 -4.42 10.04 18.30
N PHE A 202 -5.49 9.56 18.88
CA PHE A 202 -5.98 10.00 20.18
C PHE A 202 -5.75 8.94 21.25
N ASP A 203 -4.85 9.22 22.18
CA ASP A 203 -4.66 8.41 23.40
C ASP A 203 -5.62 8.88 24.49
N MET A 204 -6.59 8.02 24.81
CA MET A 204 -7.63 8.31 25.80
C MET A 204 -7.11 8.29 27.24
N ARG A 205 -5.95 7.68 27.51
CA ARG A 205 -5.36 7.62 28.85
C ARG A 205 -4.70 8.93 29.22
N SER A 206 -3.87 9.43 28.31
CA SER A 206 -3.13 10.67 28.49
C SER A 206 -3.93 11.89 28.04
N ASN A 207 -5.07 11.68 27.34
CA ASN A 207 -5.87 12.72 26.69
C ASN A 207 -5.02 13.53 25.68
N THR A 208 -4.06 12.87 25.03
CA THR A 208 -3.20 13.49 24.02
C THR A 208 -3.67 13.13 22.64
N LEU A 209 -3.64 14.11 21.74
CA LEU A 209 -3.99 13.96 20.35
C LEU A 209 -2.76 14.26 19.50
N TYR A 210 -2.30 13.28 18.72
CA TYR A 210 -1.29 13.50 17.70
C TYR A 210 -1.97 13.84 16.37
N LEU A 211 -1.49 14.90 15.72
CA LEU A 211 -1.90 15.32 14.38
C LEU A 211 -0.66 15.33 13.49
N SER A 212 -0.68 14.54 12.42
CA SER A 212 0.47 14.50 11.51
C SER A 212 0.70 15.85 10.81
N PRO A 213 1.93 16.15 10.36
CA PRO A 213 2.21 17.36 9.58
C PRO A 213 1.28 17.52 8.37
N ARG A 214 0.93 16.40 7.73
CA ARG A 214 -0.01 16.37 6.60
C ARG A 214 -1.43 16.77 7.02
N TRP A 215 -1.90 16.29 8.17
CA TRP A 215 -3.20 16.66 8.71
C TRP A 215 -3.29 18.18 8.92
N LYS A 216 -2.26 18.78 9.50
CA LYS A 216 -2.20 20.23 9.71
C LYS A 216 -2.15 20.99 8.40
N ALA A 217 -1.30 20.55 7.45
CA ALA A 217 -1.15 21.17 6.14
C ALA A 217 -2.43 21.12 5.30
N MET A 218 -3.24 20.05 5.42
CA MET A 218 -4.55 19.91 4.76
C MET A 218 -5.51 21.07 5.13
N LEU A 219 -5.44 21.52 6.38
CA LEU A 219 -6.21 22.64 6.89
C LEU A 219 -5.42 23.98 6.87
N GLY A 220 -4.25 24.01 6.19
CA GLY A 220 -3.44 25.20 6.01
C GLY A 220 -2.63 25.63 7.23
N TYR A 221 -2.54 24.78 8.27
CA TYR A 221 -1.76 25.08 9.47
C TYR A 221 -0.33 24.58 9.33
N GLY A 222 0.61 25.35 9.86
CA GLY A 222 2.00 24.93 10.02
C GLY A 222 2.17 23.88 11.13
N PRO A 223 3.36 23.25 11.22
CA PRO A 223 3.64 22.20 12.22
C PRO A 223 3.38 22.63 13.65
N ASP A 224 3.64 23.89 13.99
CA ASP A 224 3.59 24.44 15.36
C ASP A 224 2.34 25.31 15.63
N ASP A 225 1.47 25.53 14.65
CA ASP A 225 0.30 26.42 14.78
C ASP A 225 -0.82 25.83 15.64
N LEU A 226 -0.85 24.49 15.79
CA LEU A 226 -1.85 23.80 16.56
C LEU A 226 -1.21 23.00 17.68
N CYS A 227 -1.69 23.22 18.91
CA CYS A 227 -1.43 22.29 20.02
C CYS A 227 -2.09 20.96 19.71
N ASN A 228 -1.35 19.86 19.85
CA ASN A 228 -1.87 18.50 19.64
C ASN A 228 -2.82 18.13 20.79
N SER A 229 -4.01 18.72 20.81
CA SER A 229 -4.99 18.55 21.88
C SER A 229 -6.42 18.36 21.38
N ALA A 230 -7.20 17.57 22.10
CA ALA A 230 -8.62 17.35 21.79
C ALA A 230 -9.47 18.64 21.83
N PRO A 231 -9.24 19.61 22.74
CA PRO A 231 -9.92 20.90 22.70
C PRO A 231 -9.70 21.69 21.40
N ASP A 232 -8.47 21.69 20.87
CA ASP A 232 -8.19 22.41 19.62
C ASP A 232 -8.89 21.78 18.43
N TRP A 233 -8.90 20.45 18.32
CA TRP A 233 -9.66 19.73 17.30
C TRP A 233 -11.16 20.13 17.34
N ARG A 234 -11.78 20.18 18.53
CA ARG A 234 -13.21 20.53 18.68
C ARG A 234 -13.51 21.94 18.15
N ARG A 235 -12.59 22.90 18.30
CA ARG A 235 -12.74 24.27 17.80
C ARG A 235 -12.66 24.36 16.28
N LEU A 236 -12.02 23.38 15.65
CA LEU A 236 -11.90 23.32 14.19
C LEU A 236 -13.13 22.67 13.54
N VAL A 237 -13.88 21.84 14.25
CA VAL A 237 -15.11 21.24 13.72
C VAL A 237 -16.22 22.27 13.66
N HIS A 238 -17.00 22.26 12.57
CA HIS A 238 -18.14 23.16 12.41
C HIS A 238 -19.16 22.98 13.55
N PRO A 239 -19.71 24.03 14.14
CA PRO A 239 -20.63 23.94 15.28
C PRO A 239 -21.80 23.00 15.04
N ASP A 240 -22.45 23.05 13.87
CA ASP A 240 -23.59 22.20 13.51
C ASP A 240 -23.21 20.71 13.41
N ASP A 241 -21.94 20.40 13.08
CA ASP A 241 -21.48 19.04 12.88
C ASP A 241 -20.96 18.41 14.17
N LEU A 242 -20.52 19.24 15.14
CA LEU A 242 -19.79 18.80 16.32
C LEU A 242 -20.55 17.78 17.16
N ALA A 243 -21.83 18.03 17.43
CA ALA A 243 -22.65 17.12 18.25
C ALA A 243 -22.82 15.74 17.58
N ARG A 244 -23.03 15.74 16.26
CA ARG A 244 -23.17 14.52 15.46
C ARG A 244 -21.86 13.73 15.44
N VAL A 245 -20.71 14.39 15.18
CA VAL A 245 -19.39 13.74 15.14
C VAL A 245 -19.05 13.12 16.50
N GLN A 246 -19.29 13.85 17.59
CA GLN A 246 -19.07 13.33 18.95
C GLN A 246 -19.96 12.12 19.27
N GLY A 247 -21.21 12.13 18.78
CA GLY A 247 -22.11 10.98 18.88
C GLY A 247 -21.56 9.74 18.16
N GLN A 248 -21.10 9.92 16.93
CA GLN A 248 -20.50 8.85 16.11
C GLN A 248 -19.22 8.28 16.75
N ILE A 249 -18.37 9.14 17.32
CA ILE A 249 -17.19 8.68 18.09
C ILE A 249 -17.61 7.83 19.28
N ARG A 250 -18.61 8.29 20.03
CA ARG A 250 -19.12 7.55 21.20
C ARG A 250 -19.68 6.20 20.81
N ASP A 251 -20.50 6.12 19.77
CA ASP A 251 -21.10 4.87 19.29
C ASP A 251 -20.01 3.87 18.86
N HIS A 252 -18.95 4.36 18.22
CA HIS A 252 -17.81 3.51 17.87
C HIS A 252 -17.04 3.02 19.12
N LEU A 253 -16.80 3.88 20.10
CA LEU A 253 -16.13 3.50 21.35
C LEU A 253 -16.96 2.53 22.21
N GLU A 254 -18.28 2.56 22.08
CA GLU A 254 -19.21 1.60 22.72
C GLU A 254 -19.35 0.28 21.93
N GLY A 255 -18.60 0.13 20.82
CA GLY A 255 -18.60 -1.08 19.99
C GLY A 255 -19.82 -1.26 19.08
N LYS A 256 -20.63 -0.20 18.89
CA LYS A 256 -21.83 -0.25 18.01
C LYS A 256 -21.46 -0.26 16.52
N THR A 257 -20.26 0.19 16.17
CA THR A 257 -19.75 0.23 14.79
C THR A 257 -18.37 -0.38 14.73
N GLU A 258 -18.06 -1.10 13.65
CA GLU A 258 -16.73 -1.70 13.43
C GLU A 258 -15.67 -0.65 13.11
N ILE A 259 -16.05 0.42 12.40
CA ILE A 259 -15.20 1.53 11.99
C ILE A 259 -15.92 2.82 12.31
N PHE A 260 -15.22 3.82 12.84
CA PHE A 260 -15.70 5.19 12.88
C PHE A 260 -15.56 5.79 11.47
N GLU A 261 -16.64 6.35 10.96
CA GLU A 261 -16.65 7.13 9.72
C GLU A 261 -17.53 8.37 9.89
N SER A 262 -17.00 9.53 9.50
CA SER A 262 -17.73 10.79 9.57
C SER A 262 -17.33 11.73 8.45
N VAL A 263 -18.31 12.29 7.76
CA VAL A 263 -18.15 13.44 6.86
C VAL A 263 -18.60 14.67 7.60
N HIS A 264 -17.70 15.65 7.77
CA HIS A 264 -17.99 16.88 8.49
C HIS A 264 -17.12 18.04 7.99
N ARG A 265 -17.46 19.25 8.42
CA ARG A 265 -16.73 20.46 8.05
C ARG A 265 -15.71 20.82 9.11
N MET A 266 -14.51 21.18 8.67
CA MET A 266 -13.42 21.68 9.52
C MET A 266 -12.94 23.02 9.05
N ARG A 267 -12.49 23.85 9.99
CA ARG A 267 -12.04 25.23 9.73
C ARG A 267 -10.61 25.23 9.21
N HIS A 268 -10.42 25.75 8.01
CA HIS A 268 -9.12 26.03 7.44
C HIS A 268 -8.53 27.30 8.06
N CYS A 269 -7.20 27.49 8.07
CA CYS A 269 -6.52 28.64 8.66
C CYS A 269 -6.95 30.00 8.05
N ASN A 270 -7.39 30.02 6.77
CA ASN A 270 -7.93 31.19 6.10
C ASN A 270 -9.38 31.54 6.53
N GLY A 271 -9.99 30.74 7.41
CA GLY A 271 -11.36 30.93 7.90
C GLY A 271 -12.44 30.21 7.12
N GLU A 272 -12.14 29.61 5.95
CA GLU A 272 -13.08 28.83 5.15
C GLU A 272 -13.35 27.46 5.77
N TRP A 273 -14.47 26.87 5.39
CA TRP A 273 -14.83 25.50 5.79
C TRP A 273 -14.40 24.51 4.73
N ARG A 274 -13.67 23.45 5.16
CA ARG A 274 -13.29 22.30 4.34
C ARG A 274 -14.13 21.09 4.72
N TRP A 275 -14.59 20.35 3.73
CA TRP A 275 -15.22 19.07 3.94
C TRP A 275 -14.16 18.02 4.15
N VAL A 276 -14.22 17.29 5.25
CA VAL A 276 -13.33 16.18 5.54
C VAL A 276 -14.09 14.87 5.72
N LEU A 277 -13.48 13.78 5.25
CA LEU A 277 -13.89 12.42 5.55
C LEU A 277 -12.91 11.87 6.59
N SER A 278 -13.39 11.63 7.79
CA SER A 278 -12.61 11.05 8.89
C SER A 278 -12.98 9.58 9.06
N ARG A 279 -11.97 8.71 9.10
CA ARG A 279 -12.10 7.27 9.37
C ARG A 279 -11.15 6.86 10.47
N ALA A 280 -11.63 6.05 11.41
CA ALA A 280 -10.79 5.58 12.50
C ALA A 280 -11.18 4.21 13.00
N LYS A 281 -10.22 3.57 13.69
CA LYS A 281 -10.42 2.31 14.38
C LYS A 281 -9.92 2.42 15.82
N ALA A 282 -10.75 1.91 16.72
CA ALA A 282 -10.41 1.80 18.13
C ALA A 282 -9.39 0.68 18.35
N ARG A 283 -8.41 0.93 19.22
CA ARG A 283 -7.44 -0.07 19.70
C ARG A 283 -7.73 -0.37 21.16
N GLU A 284 -7.96 -1.63 21.45
CA GLU A 284 -8.15 -2.14 22.80
C GLU A 284 -6.84 -2.60 23.42
N ASP A 285 -6.76 -2.55 24.73
CA ASP A 285 -5.69 -3.19 25.48
C ASP A 285 -5.97 -4.67 25.75
N ALA A 286 -5.04 -5.34 26.44
CA ALA A 286 -5.17 -6.74 26.82
C ALA A 286 -6.40 -7.03 27.73
N THR A 287 -7.06 -5.99 28.28
CA THR A 287 -8.26 -6.12 29.12
C THR A 287 -9.56 -5.86 28.37
N GLY A 288 -9.51 -5.62 27.02
CA GLY A 288 -10.67 -5.31 26.20
C GLY A 288 -11.20 -3.88 26.37
N ARG A 289 -10.41 -2.97 26.97
CA ARG A 289 -10.78 -1.55 27.07
C ARG A 289 -10.17 -0.77 25.92
N THR A 290 -10.99 0.00 25.21
CA THR A 290 -10.50 0.95 24.21
C THR A 290 -9.61 1.99 24.84
N ARG A 291 -8.39 2.09 24.36
CA ARG A 291 -7.39 3.04 24.88
C ARG A 291 -6.91 4.06 23.88
N ARG A 292 -7.05 3.76 22.60
CA ARG A 292 -6.50 4.56 21.53
C ARG A 292 -7.44 4.56 20.34
N LEU A 293 -7.64 5.72 19.74
CA LEU A 293 -8.41 5.86 18.51
C LEU A 293 -7.47 6.42 17.44
N VAL A 294 -7.17 5.61 16.41
CA VAL A 294 -6.25 5.98 15.33
C VAL A 294 -7.03 6.08 14.05
N GLY A 295 -6.81 7.17 13.32
CA GLY A 295 -7.57 7.45 12.11
C GLY A 295 -6.83 8.28 11.09
N VAL A 296 -7.52 8.44 9.97
CA VAL A 296 -7.10 9.28 8.84
C VAL A 296 -8.21 10.28 8.51
N GLU A 297 -7.82 11.43 8.03
CA GLU A 297 -8.70 12.44 7.46
C GLU A 297 -8.29 12.80 6.05
N LEU A 298 -9.28 12.83 5.17
CA LEU A 298 -9.15 13.19 3.77
C LEU A 298 -9.95 14.47 3.48
N ASP A 299 -9.34 15.46 2.83
CA ASP A 299 -10.05 16.63 2.29
C ASP A 299 -10.88 16.17 1.06
N ILE A 300 -12.18 16.29 1.18
CA ILE A 300 -13.14 15.96 0.11
C ILE A 300 -13.87 17.20 -0.41
N THR A 301 -13.31 18.39 -0.15
CA THR A 301 -13.95 19.68 -0.50
C THR A 301 -14.20 19.77 -1.98
N ASP A 302 -13.19 19.51 -2.81
CA ASP A 302 -13.33 19.56 -4.27
C ASP A 302 -14.40 18.59 -4.77
N ARG A 303 -14.40 17.37 -4.23
CA ARG A 303 -15.42 16.38 -4.57
C ARG A 303 -16.82 16.86 -4.23
N LYS A 304 -17.02 17.46 -3.05
CA LYS A 304 -18.31 18.02 -2.64
C LYS A 304 -18.74 19.18 -3.52
N LEU A 305 -17.82 20.07 -3.88
CA LEU A 305 -18.10 21.18 -4.80
C LEU A 305 -18.49 20.70 -6.19
N TYR A 306 -17.83 19.66 -6.71
CA TYR A 306 -18.21 19.06 -7.99
C TYR A 306 -19.58 18.38 -7.92
N GLU A 307 -19.89 17.62 -6.86
CA GLU A 307 -21.18 17.00 -6.64
C GLU A 307 -22.31 18.07 -6.61
N GLU A 308 -22.11 19.17 -5.88
CA GLU A 308 -23.05 20.28 -5.81
C GLU A 308 -23.20 21.04 -7.15
N ALA A 309 -22.10 21.27 -7.87
CA ALA A 309 -22.15 21.92 -9.17
C ALA A 309 -22.94 21.08 -10.19
N LEU A 310 -22.67 19.79 -10.24
CA LEU A 310 -23.42 18.85 -11.10
C LEU A 310 -24.91 18.79 -10.74
N PHE A 311 -25.20 18.79 -9.44
CA PHE A 311 -26.60 18.82 -8.98
C PHE A 311 -27.32 20.10 -9.42
N ARG A 312 -26.69 21.27 -9.26
CA ARG A 312 -27.24 22.58 -9.69
C ARG A 312 -27.41 22.65 -11.21
N GLU A 313 -26.45 22.14 -11.97
CA GLU A 313 -26.55 22.08 -13.43
C GLU A 313 -27.74 21.25 -13.87
N LYS A 314 -27.90 20.05 -13.29
CA LYS A 314 -29.04 19.18 -13.56
C LYS A 314 -30.38 19.84 -13.19
N GLU A 315 -30.47 20.47 -12.01
CA GLU A 315 -31.68 21.17 -11.54
C GLU A 315 -32.01 22.36 -12.46
N SER A 316 -30.99 23.16 -12.83
CA SER A 316 -31.20 24.28 -13.75
C SER A 316 -31.68 23.81 -15.13
N ALA A 317 -31.13 22.71 -15.66
CA ALA A 317 -31.60 22.14 -16.91
C ALA A 317 -33.07 21.67 -16.83
N GLN A 318 -33.46 21.02 -15.72
CA GLN A 318 -34.83 20.60 -15.48
C GLN A 318 -35.78 21.78 -15.36
N ILE A 319 -35.45 22.82 -14.59
CA ILE A 319 -36.26 24.03 -14.46
C ILE A 319 -36.40 24.73 -15.81
N THR A 320 -35.34 24.80 -16.58
CA THR A 320 -35.37 25.41 -17.91
C THR A 320 -36.34 24.65 -18.83
N LEU A 321 -36.30 23.33 -18.87
CA LEU A 321 -37.23 22.49 -19.63
C LEU A 321 -38.68 22.62 -19.18
N GLN A 322 -38.92 22.83 -17.87
CA GLN A 322 -40.26 23.04 -17.32
C GLN A 322 -40.81 24.45 -17.55
N SER A 323 -39.93 25.46 -17.66
CA SER A 323 -40.34 26.85 -17.84
C SER A 323 -40.60 27.25 -19.29
N ILE A 324 -40.23 26.42 -20.25
CA ILE A 324 -40.61 26.57 -21.65
C ILE A 324 -42.11 26.25 -21.73
N GLY A 325 -42.90 27.19 -22.19
CA GLY A 325 -44.38 27.02 -22.39
C GLY A 325 -44.73 25.97 -23.45
N ASP A 326 -43.75 25.23 -23.95
CA ASP A 326 -43.87 24.21 -24.98
C ASP A 326 -43.89 22.79 -24.34
N GLY A 327 -44.64 21.87 -24.91
CA GLY A 327 -44.58 20.47 -24.57
C GLY A 327 -43.23 19.86 -25.06
N VAL A 328 -42.56 19.13 -24.18
CA VAL A 328 -41.30 18.43 -24.49
C VAL A 328 -41.43 16.93 -24.16
N ILE A 329 -41.12 16.11 -25.15
CA ILE A 329 -41.05 14.64 -25.01
C ILE A 329 -39.66 14.19 -25.48
N THR A 330 -38.99 13.32 -24.69
CA THR A 330 -37.77 12.64 -25.15
C THR A 330 -37.97 11.14 -25.26
N THR A 331 -37.23 10.51 -26.17
CA THR A 331 -37.25 9.06 -26.40
C THR A 331 -35.83 8.52 -26.49
N ASP A 332 -35.71 7.21 -26.30
CA ASP A 332 -34.53 6.46 -26.71
C ASP A 332 -34.39 6.35 -28.24
N ALA A 333 -33.35 5.64 -28.72
CA ALA A 333 -33.06 5.43 -30.12
C ALA A 333 -34.12 4.60 -30.87
N GLU A 334 -34.85 3.78 -30.16
CA GLU A 334 -35.91 2.90 -30.62
C GLU A 334 -37.28 3.61 -30.66
N GLY A 335 -37.39 4.82 -30.05
CA GLY A 335 -38.62 5.62 -30.01
C GLY A 335 -39.49 5.41 -28.77
N TYR A 336 -38.98 4.72 -27.72
CA TYR A 336 -39.69 4.60 -26.46
C TYR A 336 -39.51 5.84 -25.60
N VAL A 337 -40.58 6.32 -24.99
CA VAL A 337 -40.60 7.56 -24.21
C VAL A 337 -39.82 7.40 -22.90
N GLU A 338 -38.88 8.32 -22.68
CA GLU A 338 -38.08 8.42 -21.44
C GLU A 338 -38.54 9.58 -20.55
N TYR A 339 -38.99 10.67 -21.15
CA TYR A 339 -39.41 11.87 -20.41
C TYR A 339 -40.54 12.63 -21.11
N VAL A 340 -41.44 13.18 -20.32
CA VAL A 340 -42.50 14.09 -20.72
C VAL A 340 -42.56 15.23 -19.71
N ASN A 341 -42.49 16.49 -20.18
CA ASN A 341 -42.59 17.62 -19.27
C ASN A 341 -44.10 17.91 -18.93
N PRO A 342 -44.37 18.68 -17.85
CA PRO A 342 -45.76 18.97 -17.45
C PRO A 342 -46.65 19.55 -18.53
N VAL A 343 -46.10 20.42 -19.41
CA VAL A 343 -46.84 21.00 -20.53
C VAL A 343 -47.21 19.94 -21.56
N ALA A 344 -46.31 19.03 -21.88
CA ALA A 344 -46.62 17.91 -22.76
C ALA A 344 -47.63 16.96 -22.17
N GLU A 345 -47.66 16.76 -20.84
CA GLU A 345 -48.72 15.99 -20.15
C GLU A 345 -50.08 16.67 -20.35
N GLU A 346 -50.13 17.99 -20.17
CA GLU A 346 -51.37 18.75 -20.38
C GLU A 346 -51.83 18.68 -21.84
N LEU A 347 -50.92 18.90 -22.80
CA LEU A 347 -51.27 18.93 -24.23
C LEU A 347 -51.59 17.56 -24.80
N THR A 348 -50.96 16.49 -24.35
CA THR A 348 -51.20 15.13 -24.87
C THR A 348 -52.26 14.37 -24.07
N GLY A 349 -52.47 14.74 -22.79
CA GLY A 349 -53.30 14.00 -21.85
C GLY A 349 -52.63 12.73 -21.29
N TRP A 350 -51.31 12.54 -21.55
CA TRP A 350 -50.56 11.41 -21.04
C TRP A 350 -49.62 11.87 -19.91
N ARG A 351 -49.75 11.27 -18.75
CA ARG A 351 -48.83 11.51 -17.63
C ARG A 351 -47.52 10.79 -17.86
N LEU A 352 -46.42 11.31 -17.35
CA LEU A 352 -45.10 10.71 -17.44
C LEU A 352 -45.09 9.22 -17.04
N ASP A 353 -45.71 8.88 -15.90
CA ASP A 353 -45.77 7.51 -15.40
C ASP A 353 -46.46 6.54 -16.37
N ASP A 354 -47.51 7.01 -17.09
CA ASP A 354 -48.24 6.22 -18.07
C ASP A 354 -47.57 6.18 -19.45
N ALA A 355 -46.78 7.19 -19.78
CA ALA A 355 -46.13 7.36 -21.06
C ALA A 355 -44.77 6.66 -21.13
N THR A 356 -44.07 6.57 -19.99
CA THR A 356 -42.74 5.94 -19.91
C THR A 356 -42.78 4.51 -20.42
N SER A 357 -41.75 4.14 -21.23
CA SER A 357 -41.61 2.83 -21.90
C SER A 357 -42.72 2.50 -22.93
N ARG A 358 -43.57 3.46 -23.35
CA ARG A 358 -44.43 3.33 -24.51
C ARG A 358 -43.76 3.95 -25.72
N HIS A 359 -44.10 3.43 -26.90
CA HIS A 359 -43.60 4.00 -28.13
C HIS A 359 -44.26 5.36 -28.40
N ILE A 360 -43.48 6.33 -28.93
CA ILE A 360 -43.94 7.69 -29.16
C ILE A 360 -45.17 7.76 -30.09
N ASP A 361 -45.32 6.80 -31.02
CA ASP A 361 -46.45 6.75 -31.95
C ASP A 361 -47.81 6.48 -31.26
N GLU A 362 -47.79 5.93 -30.04
CA GLU A 362 -49.00 5.76 -29.23
C GLU A 362 -49.38 7.05 -28.47
N ILE A 363 -48.35 7.84 -28.11
CA ILE A 363 -48.51 9.04 -27.26
C ILE A 363 -48.81 10.27 -28.11
N PHE A 364 -48.07 10.44 -29.18
CA PHE A 364 -48.13 11.62 -30.04
C PHE A 364 -48.65 11.25 -31.42
N ARG A 365 -49.99 11.36 -31.61
CA ARG A 365 -50.68 11.07 -32.85
C ARG A 365 -51.08 12.36 -33.52
N SER A 366 -50.45 12.72 -34.62
CA SER A 366 -50.69 13.92 -35.40
C SER A 366 -51.34 13.62 -36.74
N PHE A 367 -52.19 14.53 -37.19
CA PHE A 367 -52.97 14.41 -38.41
C PHE A 367 -52.84 15.69 -39.25
N HIS A 368 -53.12 15.56 -40.53
CA HIS A 368 -53.13 16.71 -41.43
C HIS A 368 -54.40 17.55 -41.16
N GLU A 369 -54.24 18.88 -41.07
CA GLU A 369 -55.30 19.81 -40.69
C GLU A 369 -56.54 19.74 -41.59
N GLU A 370 -56.37 19.67 -42.89
CA GLU A 370 -57.51 19.72 -43.84
C GLU A 370 -58.07 18.32 -44.24
N THR A 371 -57.18 17.30 -44.33
CA THR A 371 -57.58 15.96 -44.80
C THR A 371 -57.84 14.96 -43.70
N CYS A 372 -57.48 15.27 -42.47
CA CYS A 372 -57.50 14.37 -41.30
C CYS A 372 -56.75 13.03 -41.54
N GLU A 373 -55.85 12.98 -42.49
CA GLU A 373 -55.00 11.80 -42.72
C GLU A 373 -53.90 11.73 -41.65
N PRO A 374 -53.57 10.53 -41.14
CA PRO A 374 -52.53 10.39 -40.15
C PRO A 374 -51.14 10.79 -40.75
N LEU A 375 -50.38 11.56 -40.01
CA LEU A 375 -49.04 11.95 -40.37
C LEU A 375 -48.04 11.00 -39.77
N ASP A 376 -46.93 10.79 -40.49
CA ASP A 376 -45.76 10.10 -39.90
C ASP A 376 -45.28 10.85 -38.66
N ASN A 377 -45.01 10.13 -37.61
CA ASN A 377 -44.52 10.73 -36.35
C ASN A 377 -43.21 11.48 -36.57
N PRO A 378 -43.14 12.79 -36.26
CA PRO A 378 -41.93 13.59 -36.52
C PRO A 378 -40.71 13.12 -35.71
N MET A 379 -40.89 12.56 -34.51
CA MET A 379 -39.83 12.00 -33.70
C MET A 379 -39.22 10.75 -34.38
N SER A 380 -40.05 9.79 -34.74
CA SER A 380 -39.63 8.58 -35.43
C SER A 380 -38.92 8.90 -36.75
N MET A 381 -39.39 9.95 -37.47
CA MET A 381 -38.68 10.43 -38.67
C MET A 381 -37.33 11.08 -38.35
N ALA A 382 -37.23 11.91 -37.27
CA ALA A 382 -36.00 12.58 -36.92
C ALA A 382 -34.91 11.59 -36.50
N ILE A 383 -35.26 10.55 -35.74
CA ILE A 383 -34.35 9.46 -35.36
C ILE A 383 -33.86 8.71 -36.60
N ARG A 384 -34.77 8.24 -37.45
CA ARG A 384 -34.44 7.47 -38.67
C ARG A 384 -33.57 8.25 -39.65
N ARG A 385 -33.89 9.54 -39.88
CA ARG A 385 -33.18 10.39 -40.85
C ARG A 385 -31.96 11.08 -40.25
N ALA A 386 -31.76 10.92 -38.94
CA ALA A 386 -30.69 11.56 -38.15
C ALA A 386 -30.60 13.08 -38.40
N ARG A 387 -31.73 13.76 -38.58
CA ARG A 387 -31.82 15.22 -38.79
C ARG A 387 -33.10 15.78 -38.18
N ALA A 388 -33.08 17.08 -37.86
CA ALA A 388 -34.28 17.74 -37.38
C ALA A 388 -35.39 17.75 -38.40
N ILE A 389 -36.61 17.53 -37.92
CA ILE A 389 -37.88 17.58 -38.68
C ILE A 389 -38.71 18.67 -38.02
N LYS A 390 -39.15 19.64 -38.82
CA LYS A 390 -40.04 20.71 -38.38
C LYS A 390 -41.32 20.66 -39.19
N SER A 391 -42.48 20.80 -38.53
CA SER A 391 -43.76 20.98 -39.25
C SER A 391 -43.74 22.32 -40.00
N VAL A 392 -44.18 22.30 -41.24
CA VAL A 392 -44.27 23.50 -42.12
C VAL A 392 -45.58 24.25 -41.87
N ARG A 393 -46.61 23.56 -41.36
CA ARG A 393 -47.92 24.05 -41.04
C ARG A 393 -48.36 23.47 -39.70
N PRO A 394 -49.32 24.09 -38.99
CA PRO A 394 -49.93 23.48 -37.85
C PRO A 394 -50.44 22.08 -38.17
N THR A 395 -50.36 21.18 -37.22
CA THR A 395 -50.84 19.78 -37.32
C THR A 395 -51.86 19.56 -36.24
N LEU A 396 -52.85 18.71 -36.49
CA LEU A 396 -53.84 18.34 -35.54
C LEU A 396 -53.32 17.23 -34.62
N LEU A 397 -53.20 17.49 -33.32
CA LEU A 397 -52.83 16.51 -32.30
C LEU A 397 -54.14 15.97 -31.65
N ILE A 398 -54.29 14.66 -31.62
CA ILE A 398 -55.37 14.02 -30.87
C ILE A 398 -54.85 13.60 -29.49
N ARG A 399 -55.43 14.20 -28.46
CA ARG A 399 -55.15 13.91 -27.05
C ARG A 399 -55.65 12.53 -26.66
N ARG A 400 -55.17 12.02 -25.49
CA ARG A 400 -55.63 10.75 -24.91
C ARG A 400 -57.14 10.70 -24.64
N ASP A 401 -57.75 11.83 -24.28
CA ASP A 401 -59.21 11.98 -24.04
C ASP A 401 -60.05 12.16 -25.31
N GLY A 402 -59.39 12.20 -26.49
CA GLY A 402 -60.03 12.39 -27.78
C GLY A 402 -60.21 13.85 -28.21
N ASN A 403 -59.82 14.82 -27.38
CA ASN A 403 -59.85 16.22 -27.72
C ASN A 403 -58.79 16.54 -28.78
N GLU A 404 -59.03 17.55 -29.59
CA GLU A 404 -58.20 17.98 -30.71
C GLU A 404 -57.50 19.31 -30.38
N LEU A 405 -56.24 19.43 -30.72
CA LEU A 405 -55.46 20.66 -30.58
C LEU A 405 -54.64 20.91 -31.87
N TYR A 406 -54.54 22.19 -32.24
CA TYR A 406 -53.65 22.59 -33.33
C TYR A 406 -52.27 22.89 -32.73
N ILE A 407 -51.24 22.24 -33.20
CA ILE A 407 -49.88 22.38 -32.69
C ILE A 407 -48.89 22.66 -33.80
N GLU A 408 -47.85 23.41 -33.46
CA GLU A 408 -46.58 23.39 -34.19
C GLU A 408 -45.59 22.52 -33.46
N ASN A 409 -44.81 21.76 -34.22
CA ASN A 409 -43.85 20.83 -33.61
C ASN A 409 -42.49 20.84 -34.33
N THR A 410 -41.45 20.49 -33.57
CA THR A 410 -40.10 20.28 -34.06
C THR A 410 -39.51 19.07 -33.35
N ALA A 411 -39.03 18.08 -34.09
CA ALA A 411 -38.33 16.92 -33.57
C ALA A 411 -36.86 16.96 -34.00
N SER A 412 -35.97 16.64 -33.07
CA SER A 412 -34.52 16.60 -33.30
C SER A 412 -33.90 15.34 -32.73
N PRO A 413 -32.92 14.71 -33.41
CA PRO A 413 -32.21 13.57 -32.85
C PRO A 413 -31.25 14.01 -31.75
N ILE A 414 -31.20 13.25 -30.67
CA ILE A 414 -30.19 13.37 -29.62
C ILE A 414 -29.00 12.51 -30.03
N ARG A 415 -27.78 13.04 -29.87
CA ARG A 415 -26.53 12.36 -30.24
C ARG A 415 -25.57 12.30 -29.08
N ASP A 416 -24.84 11.21 -29.02
CA ASP A 416 -23.69 11.11 -28.10
C ASP A 416 -22.46 11.89 -28.59
N GLY A 417 -21.39 11.93 -27.79
CA GLY A 417 -20.12 12.60 -28.15
C GLY A 417 -19.42 12.04 -29.38
N GLY A 418 -19.82 10.85 -29.88
CA GLY A 418 -19.35 10.20 -31.11
C GLY A 418 -20.23 10.46 -32.33
N GLY A 419 -21.34 11.20 -32.15
CA GLY A 419 -22.28 11.53 -33.24
C GLY A 419 -23.34 10.45 -33.50
N LYS A 420 -23.36 9.34 -32.75
CA LYS A 420 -24.39 8.30 -32.86
C LYS A 420 -25.71 8.81 -32.29
N VAL A 421 -26.82 8.55 -32.95
CA VAL A 421 -28.16 8.87 -32.44
C VAL A 421 -28.47 7.95 -31.28
N THR A 422 -28.74 8.52 -30.11
CA THR A 422 -29.11 7.85 -28.88
C THR A 422 -30.56 8.05 -28.49
N GLY A 423 -31.27 8.95 -29.17
CA GLY A 423 -32.67 9.23 -28.89
C GLY A 423 -33.21 10.38 -29.75
N GLY A 424 -34.34 10.92 -29.34
CA GLY A 424 -34.94 12.08 -29.96
C GLY A 424 -35.58 13.03 -28.91
N VAL A 425 -35.71 14.30 -29.29
CA VAL A 425 -36.47 15.29 -28.57
C VAL A 425 -37.53 15.91 -29.48
N LEU A 426 -38.76 15.92 -29.02
CA LEU A 426 -39.91 16.55 -29.68
C LEU A 426 -40.36 17.74 -28.81
N VAL A 427 -40.39 18.91 -29.45
CA VAL A 427 -40.91 20.12 -28.83
C VAL A 427 -42.14 20.57 -29.63
N PHE A 428 -43.21 20.92 -28.95
CA PHE A 428 -44.46 21.34 -29.59
C PHE A 428 -45.24 22.31 -28.67
N HIS A 429 -45.98 23.22 -29.30
CA HIS A 429 -46.82 24.18 -28.59
C HIS A 429 -48.20 24.29 -29.25
N ASP A 430 -49.18 24.65 -28.44
CA ASP A 430 -50.56 24.92 -28.85
C ASP A 430 -50.61 26.24 -29.64
N VAL A 431 -51.26 26.20 -30.82
CA VAL A 431 -51.48 27.35 -31.70
C VAL A 431 -52.97 27.50 -32.04
N SER A 432 -53.87 26.85 -31.23
CA SER A 432 -55.31 26.89 -31.39
C SER A 432 -55.91 28.29 -31.22
#